data_4c269e6cbad94518e7262447a86ffbb9
#
_entry.id   4c269e6cbad94518e7262447a86ffbb9
#
_cell.length_a   1.000
_cell.length_b   1.000
_cell.length_c   1.000
_cell.angle_alpha   90.00
_cell.angle_beta   90.00
_cell.angle_gamma   90.00
#
_symmetry.space_group_name_H-M   'P 1'
#
loop_
_entity.id
_entity.type
_entity.pdbx_description
1 polymer ?
#
loop_
_entity_poly.entity_id
_entity_poly.type
_entity_poly.pdbx_seq_one_letter_code
_entity_poly.pdbx_strand_id
1 'polypeptide(L)'
;MLHKRTGNLVIILLFILLSANINAAKKKQTFQELSRDILETIQSFYPVRATEMGIHAYDHRFADYSSNSVKQMIKKLNAYEKKLYKYKSKNLSQHDRINFQLIKSNVDIALLDLKRIKWHKKSPQLYVDEAVNGIYFLILSNHAPLSERVVMIISRMKAVPGLFKTARKNIKKPSKIYIEAATSSLESGIQFYKEAAGELMNKFPERADEILRVSTRAQEAMNDFLIYLSELPVGNVTGFAIGKENFNYKLSHEYFLPYDSDSLLKIGQTLFADADKAYREYEAYVDTHHQNGSDSVFVPANFAKQDILDYYNWETEQVKIFLKLNDIITVPENIAAVSVIETPPFLRSMIAGIAYQPAGPFDSIQHGYFYVRPIPDDLERKQLEARYRFIHRRGFKGSVVHEAFPGHHLQMQLAGMNDDPVRKWQYNIMMIEGWALYCEEMMYHYGLYGEEDPAQWLGVLGGIRFRAARIIADVKLHTGQFTYDECVKWMTEALDITSESGKEYIKTEVRRYTTSPTYQMSYLMGKREIMHLLEKAKERDGDNFSLQQFHDALLDEGSIPVTLMWKLMGLSPK
;
A
#
# COMPACT_ATOMS: atom_id res chain seq x y z
N MET A 1 10.91 -62.39 54.26
CA MET A 1 11.93 -61.88 53.27
C MET A 1 11.32 -61.42 51.97
N LEU A 2 10.18 -60.72 51.99
CA LEU A 2 9.51 -60.24 50.75
C LEU A 2 9.33 -58.70 50.65
N HIS A 3 9.86 -57.93 51.61
CA HIS A 3 9.62 -56.46 51.64
C HIS A 3 10.83 -55.60 51.21
N LYS A 4 11.96 -56.20 50.80
CA LYS A 4 13.15 -55.44 50.34
C LYS A 4 13.40 -55.43 48.82
N ARG A 5 12.58 -56.13 48.02
CA ARG A 5 12.75 -56.11 46.51
C ARG A 5 11.87 -55.16 45.75
N THR A 6 10.80 -54.63 46.35
CA THR A 6 9.89 -53.69 45.68
C THR A 6 10.37 -52.21 45.69
N GLY A 7 11.19 -51.83 46.69
CA GLY A 7 11.73 -50.46 46.77
C GLY A 7 12.76 -50.10 45.69
N ASN A 8 13.58 -51.05 45.29
CA ASN A 8 14.64 -50.84 44.31
C ASN A 8 14.10 -50.80 42.87
N LEU A 9 12.97 -51.42 42.56
CA LEU A 9 12.37 -51.38 41.23
C LEU A 9 11.68 -50.03 40.97
N VAL A 10 11.06 -49.39 41.96
CA VAL A 10 10.40 -48.09 41.85
C VAL A 10 11.43 -46.97 41.68
N ILE A 11 12.58 -47.08 42.38
CA ILE A 11 13.66 -46.06 42.25
C ILE A 11 14.34 -46.15 40.88
N ILE A 12 14.52 -47.35 40.32
CA ILE A 12 15.09 -47.52 38.96
C ILE A 12 14.11 -47.04 37.88
N LEU A 13 12.80 -47.27 38.03
CA LEU A 13 11.79 -46.72 37.11
C LEU A 13 11.67 -45.20 37.19
N LEU A 14 11.80 -44.56 38.36
CA LEU A 14 11.84 -43.12 38.51
C LEU A 14 13.11 -42.51 37.89
N PHE A 15 14.27 -43.16 38.00
CA PHE A 15 15.50 -42.70 37.33
C PHE A 15 15.46 -42.88 35.82
N ILE A 16 14.79 -43.90 35.29
CA ILE A 16 14.60 -44.09 33.84
C ILE A 16 13.58 -43.06 33.31
N LEU A 17 12.53 -42.70 34.05
CA LEU A 17 11.59 -41.65 33.69
C LEU A 17 12.18 -40.23 33.82
N LEU A 18 13.09 -39.98 34.78
CA LEU A 18 13.83 -38.73 34.88
C LEU A 18 14.92 -38.59 33.79
N SER A 19 15.59 -39.69 33.43
CA SER A 19 16.58 -39.68 32.35
C SER A 19 15.94 -39.59 30.94
N ALA A 20 14.72 -40.09 30.76
CA ALA A 20 13.96 -39.93 29.52
C ALA A 20 13.48 -38.48 29.31
N ASN A 21 13.26 -37.68 30.38
CA ASN A 21 12.90 -36.28 30.30
C ASN A 21 14.10 -35.33 30.15
N ILE A 22 15.34 -35.76 30.38
CA ILE A 22 16.53 -34.91 30.26
C ILE A 22 17.11 -34.94 28.84
N ASN A 23 16.74 -35.93 28.02
CA ASN A 23 17.18 -36.07 26.63
C ASN A 23 16.12 -35.71 25.56
N ALA A 24 15.10 -34.95 25.90
CA ALA A 24 14.38 -34.20 24.87
C ALA A 24 15.36 -33.14 24.33
N ALA A 25 16.28 -33.53 23.45
CA ALA A 25 17.08 -32.62 22.69
C ALA A 25 16.11 -31.55 22.14
N LYS A 26 16.27 -30.29 22.56
CA LYS A 26 15.43 -29.18 22.06
C LYS A 26 15.37 -29.32 20.54
N LYS A 27 14.24 -29.81 20.03
CA LYS A 27 14.03 -29.95 18.59
C LYS A 27 14.43 -28.61 17.96
N LYS A 28 15.41 -28.64 17.08
CA LYS A 28 15.90 -27.41 16.45
C LYS A 28 14.74 -26.80 15.69
N GLN A 29 14.36 -25.56 16.04
CA GLN A 29 13.30 -24.82 15.40
C GLN A 29 13.51 -24.83 13.88
N THR A 30 12.51 -25.21 13.11
CA THR A 30 12.56 -25.18 11.64
C THR A 30 12.53 -23.75 11.13
N PHE A 31 12.89 -23.53 9.86
CA PHE A 31 12.80 -22.21 9.25
C PHE A 31 11.35 -21.73 9.19
N GLN A 32 10.41 -22.60 8.86
CA GLN A 32 8.98 -22.28 8.80
C GLN A 32 8.41 -21.90 10.18
N GLU A 33 8.78 -22.61 11.23
CA GLU A 33 8.41 -22.26 12.62
C GLU A 33 8.99 -20.89 13.02
N LEU A 34 10.25 -20.63 12.67
CA LEU A 34 10.89 -19.33 12.95
C LEU A 34 10.20 -18.18 12.16
N SER A 35 9.88 -18.39 10.89
CA SER A 35 9.19 -17.41 10.05
C SER A 35 7.83 -17.05 10.62
N ARG A 36 7.06 -18.03 11.07
CA ARG A 36 5.78 -17.83 11.74
C ARG A 36 5.93 -17.00 13.01
N ASP A 37 6.85 -17.36 13.90
CA ASP A 37 7.09 -16.62 15.15
C ASP A 37 7.46 -15.14 14.87
N ILE A 38 8.24 -14.88 13.82
CA ILE A 38 8.63 -13.53 13.42
C ILE A 38 7.40 -12.75 12.92
N LEU A 39 6.61 -13.34 12.01
CA LEU A 39 5.40 -12.69 11.48
C LEU A 39 4.39 -12.42 12.60
N GLU A 40 4.07 -13.37 13.46
CA GLU A 40 3.17 -13.17 14.60
C GLU A 40 3.65 -12.07 15.54
N THR A 41 4.97 -11.97 15.77
CA THR A 41 5.56 -10.90 16.59
C THR A 41 5.36 -9.54 15.93
N ILE A 42 5.57 -9.42 14.60
CA ILE A 42 5.40 -8.18 13.85
C ILE A 42 3.91 -7.79 13.81
N GLN A 43 3.03 -8.73 13.47
CA GLN A 43 1.58 -8.54 13.42
C GLN A 43 1.02 -8.09 14.77
N SER A 44 1.47 -8.72 15.85
CA SER A 44 1.04 -8.33 17.20
C SER A 44 1.52 -6.94 17.62
N PHE A 45 2.63 -6.44 17.07
CA PHE A 45 3.13 -5.11 17.36
C PHE A 45 2.45 -4.02 16.50
N TYR A 46 2.01 -4.35 15.28
CA TYR A 46 1.31 -3.47 14.35
C TYR A 46 -0.15 -3.92 14.10
N PRO A 47 -1.06 -3.79 15.10
CA PRO A 47 -2.41 -4.31 15.05
C PRO A 47 -3.25 -3.75 13.88
N VAL A 48 -3.12 -2.46 13.56
CA VAL A 48 -3.87 -1.82 12.47
C VAL A 48 -3.44 -2.39 11.12
N ARG A 49 -2.13 -2.59 10.93
CA ARG A 49 -1.60 -3.26 9.74
C ARG A 49 -2.05 -4.72 9.66
N ALA A 50 -2.12 -5.42 10.80
CA ALA A 50 -2.63 -6.79 10.85
C ALA A 50 -4.11 -6.84 10.39
N THR A 51 -4.94 -5.91 10.87
CA THR A 51 -6.35 -5.79 10.43
C THR A 51 -6.44 -5.53 8.92
N GLU A 52 -5.65 -4.61 8.38
CA GLU A 52 -5.59 -4.30 6.95
C GLU A 52 -5.24 -5.55 6.10
N MET A 53 -4.38 -6.40 6.62
CA MET A 53 -3.98 -7.65 5.98
C MET A 53 -4.98 -8.82 6.19
N GLY A 54 -6.09 -8.61 6.95
CA GLY A 54 -7.08 -9.64 7.24
C GLY A 54 -6.74 -10.53 8.44
N ILE A 55 -5.88 -10.06 9.35
CA ILE A 55 -5.51 -10.77 10.59
C ILE A 55 -6.18 -10.08 11.78
N HIS A 56 -7.29 -10.65 12.24
CA HIS A 56 -8.23 -10.02 13.16
C HIS A 56 -7.98 -10.30 14.66
N ALA A 57 -6.95 -11.07 14.99
CA ALA A 57 -6.61 -11.40 16.38
C ALA A 57 -6.31 -10.15 17.26
N TYR A 58 -5.98 -9.03 16.63
CA TYR A 58 -5.54 -7.80 17.30
C TYR A 58 -6.46 -6.60 17.09
N ASP A 59 -7.68 -6.79 16.57
CA ASP A 59 -8.63 -5.74 16.18
C ASP A 59 -9.10 -4.86 17.34
N HIS A 60 -8.95 -5.35 18.56
CA HIS A 60 -9.38 -4.66 19.78
C HIS A 60 -8.41 -3.54 20.25
N ARG A 61 -7.23 -3.35 19.62
CA ARG A 61 -6.18 -2.45 20.12
C ARG A 61 -5.38 -1.75 19.03
N PHE A 62 -4.62 -0.75 19.44
CA PHE A 62 -3.60 -0.06 18.65
C PHE A 62 -2.19 -0.54 18.98
N ALA A 63 -1.22 -0.12 18.19
CA ALA A 63 0.19 -0.29 18.48
C ALA A 63 0.59 0.49 19.75
N ASP A 64 1.37 -0.15 20.62
CA ASP A 64 1.93 0.51 21.81
C ASP A 64 3.32 1.08 21.50
N TYR A 65 3.36 2.36 21.18
CA TYR A 65 4.61 3.11 20.96
C TYR A 65 5.23 3.67 22.24
N SER A 66 4.88 3.15 23.41
CA SER A 66 5.58 3.50 24.66
C SER A 66 7.05 3.10 24.60
N SER A 67 7.91 3.83 25.30
CA SER A 67 9.36 3.57 25.33
C SER A 67 9.68 2.11 25.74
N ASN A 68 8.88 1.53 26.66
CA ASN A 68 9.08 0.13 27.10
C ASN A 68 8.73 -0.87 26.00
N SER A 69 7.55 -0.72 25.39
CA SER A 69 7.08 -1.62 24.33
C SER A 69 8.03 -1.58 23.11
N VAL A 70 8.43 -0.38 22.66
CA VAL A 70 9.40 -0.22 21.56
C VAL A 70 10.74 -0.86 21.90
N LYS A 71 11.27 -0.69 23.12
CA LYS A 71 12.52 -1.36 23.55
C LYS A 71 12.41 -2.87 23.55
N GLN A 72 11.28 -3.41 24.02
CA GLN A 72 11.03 -4.85 24.00
C GLN A 72 10.94 -5.40 22.58
N MET A 73 10.26 -4.69 21.67
CA MET A 73 10.16 -5.09 20.27
C MET A 73 11.54 -5.08 19.59
N ILE A 74 12.33 -4.03 19.76
CA ILE A 74 13.71 -3.97 19.25
C ILE A 74 14.55 -5.14 19.80
N LYS A 75 14.40 -5.51 21.08
CA LYS A 75 15.10 -6.65 21.67
C LYS A 75 14.70 -7.98 21.00
N LYS A 76 13.39 -8.18 20.75
CA LYS A 76 12.90 -9.37 20.05
C LYS A 76 13.43 -9.43 18.61
N LEU A 77 13.34 -8.33 17.86
CA LEU A 77 13.82 -8.25 16.48
C LEU A 77 15.33 -8.53 16.36
N ASN A 78 16.16 -7.96 17.24
CA ASN A 78 17.60 -8.27 17.28
C ASN A 78 17.86 -9.76 17.61
N ALA A 79 17.01 -10.40 18.41
CA ALA A 79 17.12 -11.83 18.70
C ALA A 79 16.76 -12.69 17.49
N TYR A 80 15.74 -12.28 16.72
CA TYR A 80 15.36 -12.93 15.45
C TYR A 80 16.43 -12.75 14.38
N GLU A 81 16.98 -11.56 14.22
CA GLU A 81 18.10 -11.29 13.33
C GLU A 81 19.27 -12.27 13.59
N LYS A 82 19.67 -12.43 14.87
CA LYS A 82 20.72 -13.39 15.27
C LYS A 82 20.35 -14.85 14.98
N LYS A 83 19.06 -15.23 15.10
CA LYS A 83 18.59 -16.58 14.75
C LYS A 83 18.66 -16.80 13.24
N LEU A 84 18.23 -15.83 12.43
CA LEU A 84 18.27 -15.88 10.97
C LEU A 84 19.71 -16.04 10.45
N TYR A 85 20.68 -15.32 11.01
CA TYR A 85 22.10 -15.49 10.64
C TYR A 85 22.65 -16.91 10.83
N LYS A 86 22.04 -17.72 11.70
CA LYS A 86 22.43 -19.12 11.92
C LYS A 86 21.92 -20.08 10.85
N TYR A 87 20.92 -19.66 10.09
CA TYR A 87 20.42 -20.47 8.97
C TYR A 87 21.34 -20.27 7.76
N LYS A 88 21.91 -21.40 7.28
CA LYS A 88 22.68 -21.38 6.04
C LYS A 88 21.69 -21.45 4.87
N SER A 89 21.48 -20.35 4.19
CA SER A 89 20.52 -20.24 3.07
C SER A 89 20.73 -21.30 1.99
N LYS A 90 21.98 -21.76 1.78
CA LYS A 90 22.30 -22.84 0.84
C LYS A 90 21.64 -24.20 1.14
N ASN A 91 21.19 -24.41 2.39
CA ASN A 91 20.53 -25.65 2.81
C ASN A 91 19.00 -25.56 2.69
N LEU A 92 18.47 -24.42 2.24
CA LEU A 92 17.04 -24.18 2.03
C LEU A 92 16.67 -24.52 0.58
N SER A 93 15.41 -24.90 0.35
CA SER A 93 14.83 -24.97 -1.01
C SER A 93 14.92 -23.61 -1.71
N GLN A 94 14.72 -23.55 -3.03
CA GLN A 94 14.68 -22.27 -3.74
C GLN A 94 13.57 -21.37 -3.19
N HIS A 95 12.38 -21.91 -2.96
CA HIS A 95 11.25 -21.24 -2.35
C HIS A 95 11.60 -20.67 -0.96
N ASP A 96 12.14 -21.50 -0.06
CA ASP A 96 12.54 -21.07 1.29
C ASP A 96 13.70 -20.03 1.28
N ARG A 97 14.56 -20.05 0.27
CA ARG A 97 15.60 -19.02 0.13
C ARG A 97 15.01 -17.64 -0.16
N ILE A 98 13.94 -17.57 -0.95
CA ILE A 98 13.24 -16.30 -1.17
C ILE A 98 12.50 -15.89 0.10
N ASN A 99 11.76 -16.80 0.73
CA ASN A 99 11.10 -16.53 2.00
C ASN A 99 12.07 -16.08 3.09
N PHE A 100 13.27 -16.63 3.12
CA PHE A 100 14.33 -16.17 4.03
C PHE A 100 14.71 -14.70 3.76
N GLN A 101 14.82 -14.28 2.49
CA GLN A 101 15.10 -12.89 2.14
C GLN A 101 13.95 -11.98 2.56
N LEU A 102 12.70 -12.37 2.34
CA LEU A 102 11.51 -11.62 2.72
C LEU A 102 11.38 -11.46 4.24
N ILE A 103 11.51 -12.56 4.99
CA ILE A 103 11.46 -12.53 6.47
C ILE A 103 12.61 -11.70 7.04
N LYS A 104 13.82 -11.82 6.46
CA LYS A 104 14.94 -10.99 6.87
C LYS A 104 14.67 -9.51 6.61
N SER A 105 14.14 -9.17 5.43
CA SER A 105 13.72 -7.81 5.09
C SER A 105 12.71 -7.26 6.09
N ASN A 106 11.67 -8.03 6.44
CA ASN A 106 10.67 -7.60 7.42
C ASN A 106 11.31 -7.26 8.79
N VAL A 107 12.29 -8.05 9.24
CA VAL A 107 13.02 -7.77 10.49
C VAL A 107 13.91 -6.54 10.35
N ASP A 108 14.65 -6.42 9.24
CA ASP A 108 15.59 -5.33 8.96
C ASP A 108 14.86 -3.97 8.89
N ILE A 109 13.73 -3.91 8.17
CA ILE A 109 12.94 -2.69 8.02
C ILE A 109 12.24 -2.31 9.33
N ALA A 110 11.71 -3.27 10.08
CA ALA A 110 11.15 -2.98 11.40
C ALA A 110 12.21 -2.44 12.37
N LEU A 111 13.44 -2.94 12.32
CA LEU A 111 14.57 -2.39 13.08
C LEU A 111 14.98 -1.00 12.59
N LEU A 112 15.01 -0.77 11.28
CA LEU A 112 15.27 0.54 10.69
C LEU A 112 14.27 1.58 11.24
N ASP A 113 12.98 1.27 11.16
CA ASP A 113 11.89 2.16 11.55
C ASP A 113 11.88 2.50 13.04
N LEU A 114 12.06 1.49 13.90
CA LEU A 114 11.97 1.66 15.35
C LEU A 114 13.27 2.17 15.99
N LYS A 115 14.44 1.74 15.48
CA LYS A 115 15.74 1.98 16.11
C LYS A 115 16.51 3.13 15.47
N ARG A 116 16.50 3.27 14.12
CA ARG A 116 17.30 4.26 13.38
C ARG A 116 16.47 5.50 13.04
N ILE A 117 15.39 5.36 12.27
CA ILE A 117 14.53 6.49 11.88
C ILE A 117 13.72 6.98 13.07
N LYS A 118 13.19 6.04 13.87
CA LYS A 118 12.37 6.29 15.07
C LYS A 118 11.08 7.05 14.73
N TRP A 119 10.29 6.53 13.76
CA TRP A 119 9.05 7.15 13.32
C TRP A 119 8.15 7.57 14.47
N HIS A 120 8.04 6.74 15.53
CA HIS A 120 7.24 7.02 16.73
C HIS A 120 7.69 8.27 17.50
N LYS A 121 8.88 8.83 17.21
CA LYS A 121 9.40 10.08 17.79
C LYS A 121 9.49 11.22 16.79
N LYS A 122 9.44 10.89 15.50
CA LYS A 122 9.70 11.82 14.40
C LYS A 122 8.42 12.33 13.77
N SER A 123 7.45 11.43 13.52
CA SER A 123 6.25 11.74 12.75
C SER A 123 4.99 11.71 13.62
N PRO A 124 4.30 12.84 13.82
CA PRO A 124 2.99 12.86 14.45
C PRO A 124 1.94 12.14 13.59
N GLN A 125 2.12 12.12 12.25
CA GLN A 125 1.23 11.43 11.30
C GLN A 125 1.05 9.94 11.66
N LEU A 126 2.09 9.26 12.15
CA LEU A 126 2.02 7.86 12.58
C LEU A 126 0.86 7.59 13.55
N TYR A 127 0.62 8.50 14.50
CA TYR A 127 -0.46 8.34 15.48
C TYR A 127 -1.83 8.69 14.92
N VAL A 128 -1.87 9.61 13.97
CA VAL A 128 -3.11 9.95 13.26
C VAL A 128 -3.53 8.79 12.38
N ASP A 129 -2.60 8.23 11.59
CA ASP A 129 -2.84 7.07 10.74
C ASP A 129 -3.29 5.85 11.57
N GLU A 130 -2.65 5.60 12.69
CA GLU A 130 -3.05 4.50 13.60
C GLU A 130 -4.48 4.69 14.12
N ALA A 131 -4.86 5.91 14.54
CA ALA A 131 -6.20 6.20 15.03
C ALA A 131 -7.25 6.07 13.92
N VAL A 132 -7.02 6.68 12.77
CA VAL A 132 -7.99 6.77 11.67
C VAL A 132 -8.11 5.44 10.94
N ASN A 133 -7.01 4.88 10.46
CA ASN A 133 -7.00 3.62 9.72
C ASN A 133 -7.45 2.44 10.59
N GLY A 134 -7.23 2.52 11.90
CA GLY A 134 -7.69 1.49 12.82
C GLY A 134 -9.22 1.36 12.90
N ILE A 135 -9.95 2.43 12.69
CA ILE A 135 -11.43 2.41 12.58
C ILE A 135 -11.84 2.12 11.14
N TYR A 136 -11.17 2.77 10.18
CA TYR A 136 -11.43 2.65 8.75
C TYR A 136 -11.41 1.19 8.28
N PHE A 137 -10.33 0.45 8.54
CA PHE A 137 -10.22 -0.95 8.11
C PHE A 137 -11.25 -1.87 8.79
N LEU A 138 -11.64 -1.60 10.04
CA LEU A 138 -12.70 -2.37 10.70
C LEU A 138 -14.09 -2.10 10.12
N ILE A 139 -14.35 -0.89 9.62
CA ILE A 139 -15.62 -0.56 8.95
C ILE A 139 -15.69 -1.25 7.58
N LEU A 140 -14.58 -1.25 6.83
CA LEU A 140 -14.53 -1.79 5.47
C LEU A 140 -14.43 -3.31 5.41
N SER A 141 -13.77 -3.93 6.36
CA SER A 141 -13.59 -5.38 6.38
C SER A 141 -14.93 -6.13 6.36
N ASN A 142 -14.97 -7.24 5.65
CA ASN A 142 -16.15 -8.13 5.56
C ASN A 142 -15.92 -9.51 6.22
N HIS A 143 -14.85 -9.63 7.02
CA HIS A 143 -14.50 -10.91 7.67
C HIS A 143 -15.57 -11.44 8.63
N ALA A 144 -16.38 -10.56 9.20
CA ALA A 144 -17.46 -10.87 10.12
C ALA A 144 -18.62 -9.87 9.96
N PRO A 145 -19.84 -10.17 10.44
CA PRO A 145 -20.95 -9.22 10.48
C PRO A 145 -20.58 -7.94 11.21
N LEU A 146 -21.12 -6.80 10.78
CA LEU A 146 -20.83 -5.50 11.41
C LEU A 146 -21.20 -5.47 12.90
N SER A 147 -22.20 -6.26 13.32
CA SER A 147 -22.59 -6.44 14.73
C SER A 147 -21.48 -7.02 15.62
N GLU A 148 -20.57 -7.79 15.06
CA GLU A 148 -19.37 -8.29 15.76
C GLU A 148 -18.23 -7.27 15.68
N ARG A 149 -18.00 -6.68 14.51
CA ARG A 149 -16.93 -5.69 14.27
C ARG A 149 -17.13 -4.39 15.05
N VAL A 150 -18.38 -3.98 15.31
CA VAL A 150 -18.68 -2.78 16.09
C VAL A 150 -18.11 -2.83 17.51
N VAL A 151 -18.00 -4.02 18.10
CA VAL A 151 -17.35 -4.22 19.42
C VAL A 151 -15.87 -3.85 19.36
N MET A 152 -15.17 -4.26 18.29
CA MET A 152 -13.77 -3.94 18.06
C MET A 152 -13.58 -2.44 17.74
N ILE A 153 -14.47 -1.86 16.94
CA ILE A 153 -14.50 -0.42 16.64
C ILE A 153 -14.62 0.38 17.93
N ILE A 154 -15.58 0.06 18.80
CA ILE A 154 -15.77 0.69 20.11
C ILE A 154 -14.52 0.55 20.97
N SER A 155 -13.87 -0.64 20.97
CA SER A 155 -12.65 -0.88 21.72
C SER A 155 -11.50 0.04 21.27
N ARG A 156 -11.30 0.18 19.95
CA ARG A 156 -10.29 1.10 19.39
C ARG A 156 -10.63 2.55 19.68
N MET A 157 -11.89 2.98 19.52
CA MET A 157 -12.31 4.35 19.88
C MET A 157 -12.00 4.67 21.35
N LYS A 158 -12.23 3.75 22.28
CA LYS A 158 -11.87 3.88 23.71
C LYS A 158 -10.36 4.04 23.92
N ALA A 159 -9.53 3.48 23.06
CA ALA A 159 -8.07 3.50 23.17
C ALA A 159 -7.42 4.79 22.61
N VAL A 160 -8.13 5.59 21.79
CA VAL A 160 -7.60 6.81 21.14
C VAL A 160 -6.98 7.81 22.12
N PRO A 161 -7.60 8.14 23.30
CA PRO A 161 -6.97 9.05 24.25
C PRO A 161 -5.61 8.56 24.76
N GLY A 162 -5.46 7.26 24.98
CA GLY A 162 -4.19 6.63 25.37
C GLY A 162 -3.11 6.70 24.29
N LEU A 163 -3.51 6.53 23.03
CA LEU A 163 -2.64 6.65 21.87
C LEU A 163 -2.06 8.08 21.77
N PHE A 164 -2.91 9.13 21.81
CA PHE A 164 -2.45 10.51 21.75
C PHE A 164 -1.70 10.97 23.00
N LYS A 165 -2.01 10.41 24.17
CA LYS A 165 -1.18 10.62 25.38
C LYS A 165 0.25 10.10 25.17
N THR A 166 0.42 8.98 24.47
CA THR A 166 1.73 8.44 24.10
C THR A 166 2.39 9.31 23.03
N ALA A 167 1.63 9.76 22.02
CA ALA A 167 2.11 10.69 20.99
C ALA A 167 2.71 11.96 21.60
N ARG A 168 2.02 12.61 22.55
CA ARG A 168 2.50 13.80 23.27
C ARG A 168 3.82 13.56 24.02
N LYS A 169 4.04 12.35 24.54
CA LYS A 169 5.32 11.99 25.18
C LYS A 169 6.46 11.85 24.18
N ASN A 170 6.17 11.32 23.00
CA ASN A 170 7.16 10.95 22.00
C ASN A 170 7.53 12.10 21.05
N ILE A 171 6.52 12.84 20.57
CA ILE A 171 6.69 13.94 19.61
C ILE A 171 7.02 15.22 20.37
N LYS A 172 8.18 15.84 20.07
CA LYS A 172 8.67 17.02 20.80
C LYS A 172 9.06 18.20 19.93
N LYS A 173 9.64 17.93 18.77
CA LYS A 173 10.12 18.97 17.84
C LYS A 173 10.06 18.46 16.39
N PRO A 174 8.84 18.19 15.86
CA PRO A 174 8.68 17.74 14.48
C PRO A 174 8.99 18.86 13.49
N SER A 175 9.28 18.51 12.22
CA SER A 175 9.39 19.51 11.16
C SER A 175 8.04 20.18 10.90
N LYS A 176 8.05 21.42 10.38
CA LYS A 176 6.83 22.19 10.08
C LYS A 176 5.88 21.40 9.19
N ILE A 177 6.40 20.80 8.12
CA ILE A 177 5.60 20.03 7.16
C ILE A 177 4.91 18.81 7.80
N TYR A 178 5.52 18.20 8.82
CA TYR A 178 4.91 17.10 9.57
C TYR A 178 3.78 17.57 10.50
N ILE A 179 3.92 18.77 11.05
CA ILE A 179 2.82 19.39 11.81
C ILE A 179 1.65 19.65 10.87
N GLU A 180 1.90 20.31 9.74
CA GLU A 180 0.88 20.62 8.75
C GLU A 180 0.16 19.37 8.20
N ALA A 181 0.91 18.33 7.85
CA ALA A 181 0.34 17.07 7.39
C ALA A 181 -0.56 16.42 8.46
N ALA A 182 -0.06 16.31 9.70
CA ALA A 182 -0.80 15.70 10.78
C ALA A 182 -2.04 16.53 11.18
N THR A 183 -1.95 17.87 11.14
CA THR A 183 -3.07 18.77 11.41
C THR A 183 -4.19 18.55 10.40
N SER A 184 -3.87 18.58 9.09
CA SER A 184 -4.85 18.33 8.04
C SER A 184 -5.50 16.94 8.15
N SER A 185 -4.70 15.92 8.48
CA SER A 185 -5.21 14.55 8.68
C SER A 185 -6.06 14.42 9.95
N LEU A 186 -5.73 15.16 11.02
CA LEU A 186 -6.55 15.19 12.24
C LEU A 186 -7.92 15.83 11.99
N GLU A 187 -7.96 16.96 11.28
CA GLU A 187 -9.23 17.61 10.91
C GLU A 187 -10.14 16.67 10.11
N SER A 188 -9.60 16.02 9.10
CA SER A 188 -10.33 15.00 8.32
C SER A 188 -10.71 13.80 9.17
N GLY A 189 -9.82 13.34 10.05
CA GLY A 189 -10.06 12.21 10.96
C GLY A 189 -11.16 12.50 12.00
N ILE A 190 -11.23 13.71 12.55
CA ILE A 190 -12.31 14.12 13.46
C ILE A 190 -13.66 14.07 12.75
N GLN A 191 -13.73 14.57 11.52
CA GLN A 191 -14.94 14.51 10.71
C GLN A 191 -15.33 13.06 10.40
N PHE A 192 -14.37 12.22 10.01
CA PHE A 192 -14.58 10.80 9.80
C PHE A 192 -15.15 10.10 11.05
N TYR A 193 -14.60 10.36 12.25
CA TYR A 193 -15.11 9.78 13.49
C TYR A 193 -16.55 10.19 13.79
N LYS A 194 -16.89 11.44 13.51
CA LYS A 194 -18.26 11.98 13.69
C LYS A 194 -19.25 11.27 12.75
N GLU A 195 -18.91 11.16 11.47
CA GLU A 195 -19.76 10.55 10.44
C GLU A 195 -19.90 9.04 10.66
N ALA A 196 -18.79 8.34 10.92
CA ALA A 196 -18.79 6.91 11.22
C ALA A 196 -19.59 6.58 12.48
N ALA A 197 -19.47 7.39 13.53
CA ALA A 197 -20.28 7.21 14.74
C ALA A 197 -21.78 7.41 14.46
N GLY A 198 -22.17 8.41 13.67
CA GLY A 198 -23.55 8.63 13.24
C GLY A 198 -24.14 7.43 12.50
N GLU A 199 -23.39 6.88 11.55
CA GLU A 199 -23.76 5.68 10.80
C GLU A 199 -23.94 4.46 11.72
N LEU A 200 -22.97 4.25 12.64
CA LEU A 200 -23.02 3.12 13.58
C LEU A 200 -24.15 3.26 14.59
N MET A 201 -24.45 4.45 15.09
CA MET A 201 -25.60 4.68 16.00
C MET A 201 -26.94 4.38 15.30
N ASN A 202 -27.09 4.74 14.04
CA ASN A 202 -28.28 4.42 13.26
C ASN A 202 -28.44 2.89 13.06
N LYS A 203 -27.35 2.17 12.87
CA LYS A 203 -27.37 0.70 12.67
C LYS A 203 -27.49 -0.08 13.98
N PHE A 204 -27.06 0.49 15.11
CA PHE A 204 -27.02 -0.13 16.42
C PHE A 204 -27.59 0.82 17.49
N PRO A 205 -28.92 1.13 17.44
CA PRO A 205 -29.53 2.08 18.36
C PRO A 205 -29.40 1.66 19.83
N GLU A 206 -29.32 0.35 20.12
CA GLU A 206 -29.10 -0.20 21.45
C GLU A 206 -27.70 0.11 22.02
N ARG A 207 -26.75 0.53 21.19
CA ARG A 207 -25.39 0.94 21.55
C ARG A 207 -25.13 2.42 21.31
N ALA A 208 -26.12 3.19 20.91
CA ALA A 208 -25.97 4.58 20.50
C ALA A 208 -25.26 5.43 21.57
N ASP A 209 -25.67 5.32 22.84
CA ASP A 209 -25.06 6.06 23.95
C ASP A 209 -23.57 5.67 24.17
N GLU A 210 -23.25 4.39 24.01
CA GLU A 210 -21.87 3.93 24.13
C GLU A 210 -21.00 4.47 22.99
N ILE A 211 -21.49 4.36 21.74
CA ILE A 211 -20.80 4.83 20.53
C ILE A 211 -20.60 6.34 20.61
N LEU A 212 -21.64 7.12 20.94
CA LEU A 212 -21.54 8.56 21.09
C LEU A 212 -20.46 8.94 22.10
N ARG A 213 -20.51 8.35 23.30
CA ARG A 213 -19.57 8.64 24.38
C ARG A 213 -18.11 8.35 24.00
N VAL A 214 -17.85 7.19 23.36
CA VAL A 214 -16.46 6.83 23.02
C VAL A 214 -15.95 7.63 21.83
N SER A 215 -16.80 7.91 20.83
CA SER A 215 -16.47 8.75 19.69
C SER A 215 -16.17 10.20 20.12
N THR A 216 -17.01 10.79 20.98
CA THR A 216 -16.79 12.13 21.51
C THR A 216 -15.43 12.23 22.22
N ARG A 217 -15.11 11.30 23.11
CA ARG A 217 -13.82 11.26 23.81
C ARG A 217 -12.63 11.07 22.85
N ALA A 218 -12.80 10.29 21.78
CA ALA A 218 -11.78 10.15 20.76
C ALA A 218 -11.55 11.46 20.01
N GLN A 219 -12.63 12.14 19.60
CA GLN A 219 -12.57 13.44 18.92
C GLN A 219 -11.95 14.52 19.82
N GLU A 220 -12.32 14.57 21.10
CA GLU A 220 -11.70 15.47 22.10
C GLU A 220 -10.18 15.23 22.18
N ALA A 221 -9.74 13.96 22.26
CA ALA A 221 -8.31 13.65 22.32
C ALA A 221 -7.56 14.00 21.02
N MET A 222 -8.21 13.89 19.86
CA MET A 222 -7.68 14.37 18.58
C MET A 222 -7.53 15.89 18.55
N ASN A 223 -8.57 16.63 18.99
CA ASN A 223 -8.53 18.08 19.10
C ASN A 223 -7.44 18.55 20.09
N ASP A 224 -7.33 17.90 21.24
CA ASP A 224 -6.25 18.18 22.20
C ASP A 224 -4.86 17.95 21.61
N PHE A 225 -4.73 16.95 20.74
CA PHE A 225 -3.46 16.69 20.07
C PHE A 225 -3.18 17.73 18.97
N LEU A 226 -4.21 18.19 18.27
CA LEU A 226 -4.12 19.30 17.31
C LEU A 226 -3.62 20.58 17.99
N ILE A 227 -4.21 20.96 19.13
CA ILE A 227 -3.75 22.09 19.94
C ILE A 227 -2.30 21.89 20.37
N TYR A 228 -1.96 20.70 20.88
CA TYR A 228 -0.58 20.38 21.26
C TYR A 228 0.41 20.56 20.11
N LEU A 229 0.06 20.12 18.88
CA LEU A 229 0.92 20.29 17.71
C LEU A 229 1.16 21.76 17.34
N SER A 230 0.14 22.62 17.49
CA SER A 230 0.24 24.06 17.21
C SER A 230 1.17 24.80 18.17
N GLU A 231 1.34 24.29 19.40
CA GLU A 231 2.19 24.87 20.44
C GLU A 231 3.63 24.33 20.42
N LEU A 232 3.91 23.30 19.61
CA LEU A 232 5.24 22.69 19.58
C LEU A 232 6.29 23.58 18.91
N PRO A 233 7.53 23.57 19.45
CA PRO A 233 8.66 24.16 18.73
C PRO A 233 8.89 23.42 17.43
N VAL A 234 9.01 24.17 16.33
CA VAL A 234 9.27 23.64 15.00
C VAL A 234 10.70 23.10 14.91
N GLY A 235 10.86 21.92 14.34
CA GLY A 235 12.14 21.29 14.08
C GLY A 235 12.85 21.83 12.83
N ASN A 236 13.91 21.14 12.42
CA ASN A 236 14.64 21.47 11.20
C ASN A 236 13.70 21.39 9.98
N VAL A 237 13.89 22.31 9.03
CA VAL A 237 13.10 22.38 7.78
C VAL A 237 13.19 21.09 6.95
N THR A 238 14.35 20.41 6.95
CA THR A 238 14.55 19.09 6.33
C THR A 238 14.40 17.95 7.35
N GLY A 239 13.86 18.22 8.54
CA GLY A 239 13.71 17.24 9.61
C GLY A 239 12.84 16.03 9.24
N PHE A 240 12.06 16.10 8.17
CA PHE A 240 11.33 14.98 7.60
C PHE A 240 12.24 13.96 6.91
N ALA A 241 13.35 14.38 6.31
CA ALA A 241 14.27 13.49 5.60
C ALA A 241 14.78 12.36 6.50
N ILE A 242 14.87 11.15 5.96
CA ILE A 242 15.41 9.99 6.68
C ILE A 242 16.94 9.90 6.59
N GLY A 243 17.55 10.69 5.70
CA GLY A 243 18.98 10.73 5.43
C GLY A 243 19.43 9.64 4.42
N LYS A 244 20.51 9.95 3.72
CA LYS A 244 21.03 9.12 2.62
C LYS A 244 21.31 7.67 3.04
N GLU A 245 21.87 7.46 4.23
CA GLU A 245 22.21 6.13 4.73
C GLU A 245 20.95 5.26 4.93
N ASN A 246 19.88 5.82 5.53
CA ASN A 246 18.64 5.08 5.75
C ASN A 246 17.86 4.88 4.44
N PHE A 247 17.93 5.84 3.53
CA PHE A 247 17.35 5.71 2.19
C PHE A 247 18.01 4.56 1.42
N ASN A 248 19.34 4.53 1.38
CA ASN A 248 20.11 3.44 0.75
C ASN A 248 19.85 2.08 1.41
N TYR A 249 19.66 2.08 2.74
CA TYR A 249 19.30 0.86 3.45
C TYR A 249 17.94 0.31 2.98
N LYS A 250 16.92 1.17 2.79
CA LYS A 250 15.63 0.74 2.22
C LYS A 250 15.80 0.22 0.79
N LEU A 251 16.54 0.90 -0.08
CA LEU A 251 16.78 0.43 -1.45
C LEU A 251 17.32 -1.00 -1.48
N SER A 252 18.30 -1.30 -0.63
CA SER A 252 18.99 -2.60 -0.64
C SER A 252 18.26 -3.70 0.16
N HIS A 253 17.50 -3.38 1.21
CA HIS A 253 16.90 -4.37 2.12
C HIS A 253 15.40 -4.54 1.94
N GLU A 254 14.69 -3.52 1.46
CA GLU A 254 13.26 -3.59 1.19
C GLU A 254 12.95 -3.94 -0.27
N TYR A 255 13.71 -3.32 -1.20
CA TYR A 255 13.50 -3.49 -2.64
C TYR A 255 14.56 -4.39 -3.30
N PHE A 256 15.64 -4.73 -2.59
CA PHE A 256 16.76 -5.52 -3.10
C PHE A 256 17.42 -4.92 -4.36
N LEU A 257 17.37 -3.60 -4.48
CA LEU A 257 17.98 -2.87 -5.58
C LEU A 257 19.52 -2.87 -5.44
N PRO A 258 20.27 -3.06 -6.54
CA PRO A 258 21.73 -3.20 -6.53
C PRO A 258 22.46 -1.86 -6.54
N TYR A 259 21.75 -0.73 -6.40
CA TYR A 259 22.32 0.62 -6.50
C TYR A 259 21.84 1.50 -5.34
N ASP A 260 22.58 2.60 -5.14
CA ASP A 260 22.31 3.59 -4.10
C ASP A 260 21.47 4.78 -4.60
N SER A 261 21.19 5.72 -3.71
CA SER A 261 20.41 6.92 -4.02
C SER A 261 21.05 7.84 -5.06
N ASP A 262 22.41 7.88 -5.17
CA ASP A 262 23.04 8.71 -6.20
C ASP A 262 22.87 8.10 -7.59
N SER A 263 22.98 6.78 -7.68
CA SER A 263 22.69 6.03 -8.91
C SER A 263 21.21 6.12 -9.28
N LEU A 264 20.31 5.98 -8.30
CA LEU A 264 18.87 6.12 -8.49
C LEU A 264 18.50 7.53 -8.99
N LEU A 265 19.14 8.57 -8.44
CA LEU A 265 18.94 9.95 -8.89
C LEU A 265 19.31 10.13 -10.37
N LYS A 266 20.47 9.59 -10.78
CA LYS A 266 20.90 9.63 -12.19
C LYS A 266 19.92 8.89 -13.10
N ILE A 267 19.47 7.70 -12.69
CA ILE A 267 18.43 6.94 -13.42
C ILE A 267 17.17 7.78 -13.56
N GLY A 268 16.69 8.38 -12.45
CA GLY A 268 15.50 9.24 -12.46
C GLY A 268 15.63 10.45 -13.38
N GLN A 269 16.80 11.09 -13.41
CA GLN A 269 17.10 12.21 -14.30
C GLN A 269 17.08 11.80 -15.79
N THR A 270 17.65 10.66 -16.13
CA THR A 270 17.61 10.12 -17.51
C THR A 270 16.17 9.79 -17.89
N LEU A 271 15.44 9.03 -17.05
CA LEU A 271 14.05 8.67 -17.31
C LEU A 271 13.15 9.90 -17.44
N PHE A 272 13.40 10.96 -16.65
CA PHE A 272 12.64 12.20 -16.77
C PHE A 272 12.93 12.92 -18.09
N ALA A 273 14.20 13.03 -18.49
CA ALA A 273 14.58 13.68 -19.75
C ALA A 273 13.97 12.95 -20.96
N ASP A 274 14.02 11.61 -20.96
CA ASP A 274 13.44 10.78 -22.03
C ASP A 274 11.92 10.90 -22.08
N ALA A 275 11.25 10.84 -20.93
CA ALA A 275 9.80 10.98 -20.83
C ALA A 275 9.30 12.38 -21.19
N ASP A 276 10.02 13.42 -20.76
CA ASP A 276 9.69 14.82 -21.10
C ASP A 276 9.80 15.07 -22.62
N LYS A 277 10.87 14.54 -23.22
CA LYS A 277 11.05 14.62 -24.69
C LYS A 277 9.90 13.91 -25.42
N ALA A 278 9.61 12.66 -25.05
CA ALA A 278 8.55 11.87 -25.68
C ALA A 278 7.17 12.53 -25.52
N TYR A 279 6.89 13.08 -24.33
CA TYR A 279 5.64 13.79 -24.06
C TYR A 279 5.49 15.02 -24.95
N ARG A 280 6.51 15.89 -25.02
CA ARG A 280 6.48 17.14 -25.81
C ARG A 280 6.39 16.89 -27.31
N GLU A 281 7.13 15.90 -27.81
CA GLU A 281 7.06 15.51 -29.23
C GLU A 281 5.66 15.01 -29.60
N TYR A 282 5.04 14.21 -28.72
CA TYR A 282 3.70 13.69 -28.97
C TYR A 282 2.60 14.73 -28.75
N GLU A 283 2.73 15.63 -27.76
CA GLU A 283 1.84 16.76 -27.53
C GLU A 283 1.77 17.65 -28.77
N ALA A 284 2.93 18.01 -29.36
CA ALA A 284 3.00 18.77 -30.60
C ALA A 284 2.35 18.04 -31.80
N TYR A 285 2.48 16.71 -31.85
CA TYR A 285 1.79 15.90 -32.86
C TYR A 285 0.27 15.98 -32.71
N VAL A 286 -0.25 15.81 -31.48
CA VAL A 286 -1.69 15.88 -31.19
C VAL A 286 -2.25 17.25 -31.54
N ASP A 287 -1.57 18.34 -31.17
CA ASP A 287 -2.01 19.72 -31.46
C ASP A 287 -2.11 20.01 -32.95
N THR A 288 -1.27 19.38 -33.77
CA THR A 288 -1.26 19.59 -35.24
C THR A 288 -2.22 18.70 -36.01
N HIS A 289 -2.53 17.50 -35.51
CA HIS A 289 -3.28 16.48 -36.24
C HIS A 289 -4.69 16.19 -35.71
N HIS A 290 -4.98 16.57 -34.46
CA HIS A 290 -6.24 16.29 -33.79
C HIS A 290 -6.95 17.56 -33.30
N GLN A 291 -7.36 18.42 -34.24
CA GLN A 291 -8.24 19.54 -33.94
C GLN A 291 -9.69 19.05 -33.85
N ASN A 292 -10.21 19.03 -32.61
CA ASN A 292 -11.63 18.88 -32.27
C ASN A 292 -12.32 17.59 -32.74
N GLY A 293 -12.21 16.51 -31.95
CA GLY A 293 -13.22 15.46 -31.96
C GLY A 293 -14.59 16.08 -31.67
N SER A 294 -15.55 15.86 -32.58
CA SER A 294 -16.91 16.38 -32.42
C SER A 294 -17.52 15.93 -31.09
N ASP A 295 -18.28 16.82 -30.43
CA ASP A 295 -19.10 16.54 -29.22
C ASP A 295 -20.28 15.58 -29.56
N SER A 296 -19.98 14.44 -30.20
CA SER A 296 -20.96 13.51 -30.75
C SER A 296 -21.53 12.49 -29.74
N VAL A 297 -21.16 12.62 -28.44
CA VAL A 297 -21.72 11.73 -27.43
C VAL A 297 -23.22 11.99 -27.26
N PHE A 298 -24.02 11.01 -27.65
CA PHE A 298 -25.46 11.05 -27.44
C PHE A 298 -25.76 10.93 -25.94
N VAL A 299 -26.57 11.86 -25.43
CA VAL A 299 -27.04 11.83 -24.04
C VAL A 299 -28.51 11.42 -24.04
N PRO A 300 -28.89 10.26 -23.43
CA PRO A 300 -30.27 9.85 -23.35
C PRO A 300 -31.13 10.89 -22.61
N ALA A 301 -32.36 11.12 -23.07
CA ALA A 301 -33.25 12.12 -22.44
C ALA A 301 -33.52 11.83 -20.95
N ASN A 302 -33.54 10.54 -20.57
CA ASN A 302 -33.88 10.08 -19.23
C ASN A 302 -32.65 9.67 -18.40
N PHE A 303 -31.40 9.99 -18.83
CA PHE A 303 -30.25 9.55 -18.08
C PHE A 303 -30.22 10.14 -16.67
N ALA A 304 -29.70 9.35 -15.74
CA ALA A 304 -29.54 9.70 -14.35
C ALA A 304 -28.08 9.50 -13.90
N LYS A 305 -27.75 9.91 -12.70
CA LYS A 305 -26.45 9.68 -12.07
C LYS A 305 -26.07 8.18 -12.06
N GLN A 306 -27.03 7.29 -11.85
CA GLN A 306 -26.80 5.84 -11.83
C GLN A 306 -26.24 5.32 -13.14
N ASP A 307 -26.66 5.88 -14.30
CA ASP A 307 -26.15 5.45 -15.61
C ASP A 307 -24.63 5.67 -15.77
N ILE A 308 -24.07 6.63 -15.05
CA ILE A 308 -22.60 6.84 -15.02
C ILE A 308 -21.91 5.73 -14.24
N LEU A 309 -22.47 5.29 -13.11
CA LEU A 309 -21.90 4.21 -12.31
C LEU A 309 -22.06 2.86 -13.03
N ASP A 310 -23.19 2.65 -13.69
CA ASP A 310 -23.45 1.46 -14.51
C ASP A 310 -22.49 1.39 -15.69
N TYR A 311 -22.18 2.54 -16.32
CA TYR A 311 -21.15 2.63 -17.37
C TYR A 311 -19.76 2.24 -16.82
N TYR A 312 -19.38 2.71 -15.63
CA TYR A 312 -18.10 2.32 -15.03
C TYR A 312 -18.01 0.82 -14.77
N ASN A 313 -19.08 0.21 -14.24
CA ASN A 313 -19.13 -1.24 -14.02
C ASN A 313 -19.09 -2.01 -15.34
N TRP A 314 -19.85 -1.57 -16.34
CA TRP A 314 -19.84 -2.15 -17.68
C TRP A 314 -18.45 -2.09 -18.30
N GLU A 315 -17.76 -0.95 -18.26
CA GLU A 315 -16.44 -0.78 -18.85
C GLU A 315 -15.39 -1.64 -18.12
N THR A 316 -15.54 -1.84 -16.81
CA THR A 316 -14.71 -2.76 -16.02
C THR A 316 -14.84 -4.20 -16.55
N GLU A 317 -16.05 -4.66 -16.83
CA GLU A 317 -16.26 -5.99 -17.41
C GLU A 317 -15.75 -6.08 -18.88
N GLN A 318 -15.84 -5.00 -19.67
CA GLN A 318 -15.28 -4.99 -21.04
C GLN A 318 -13.75 -5.16 -21.01
N VAL A 319 -13.05 -4.51 -20.09
CA VAL A 319 -11.59 -4.70 -19.94
C VAL A 319 -11.26 -6.14 -19.57
N LYS A 320 -12.03 -6.75 -18.67
CA LYS A 320 -11.86 -8.15 -18.27
C LYS A 320 -12.08 -9.13 -19.43
N ILE A 321 -13.10 -8.87 -20.27
CA ILE A 321 -13.35 -9.64 -21.50
C ILE A 321 -12.17 -9.48 -22.48
N PHE A 322 -11.68 -8.27 -22.65
CA PHE A 322 -10.54 -7.98 -23.53
C PHE A 322 -9.29 -8.77 -23.12
N LEU A 323 -8.98 -8.87 -21.83
CA LEU A 323 -7.85 -9.66 -21.33
C LEU A 323 -7.94 -11.13 -21.72
N LYS A 324 -9.16 -11.71 -21.62
CA LYS A 324 -9.41 -13.12 -21.99
C LYS A 324 -9.31 -13.37 -23.48
N LEU A 325 -9.80 -12.43 -24.30
CA LEU A 325 -9.79 -12.58 -25.77
C LEU A 325 -8.39 -12.44 -26.39
N ASN A 326 -7.47 -11.79 -25.69
CA ASN A 326 -6.13 -11.50 -26.20
C ASN A 326 -5.01 -12.29 -25.49
N ASP A 327 -5.35 -13.27 -24.65
CA ASP A 327 -4.39 -14.11 -23.92
C ASP A 327 -3.28 -13.30 -23.22
N ILE A 328 -3.70 -12.14 -22.58
CA ILE A 328 -2.75 -11.23 -21.92
C ILE A 328 -2.34 -11.76 -20.55
N ILE A 329 -3.32 -12.23 -19.78
CA ILE A 329 -3.15 -12.75 -18.42
C ILE A 329 -4.32 -13.66 -18.08
N THR A 330 -4.08 -14.69 -17.29
CA THR A 330 -5.15 -15.55 -16.77
C THR A 330 -5.96 -14.80 -15.71
N VAL A 331 -7.27 -14.64 -15.98
CA VAL A 331 -8.23 -14.17 -14.98
C VAL A 331 -8.98 -15.39 -14.45
N PRO A 332 -8.70 -15.85 -13.22
CA PRO A 332 -9.34 -17.03 -12.64
C PRO A 332 -10.87 -16.89 -12.61
N GLU A 333 -11.59 -17.98 -12.78
CA GLU A 333 -13.07 -17.97 -12.72
C GLU A 333 -13.59 -17.60 -11.34
N ASN A 334 -12.84 -17.96 -10.29
CA ASN A 334 -13.16 -17.68 -8.89
C ASN A 334 -12.60 -16.34 -8.40
N ILE A 335 -12.11 -15.46 -9.29
CA ILE A 335 -11.69 -14.12 -8.90
C ILE A 335 -12.85 -13.38 -8.25
N ALA A 336 -12.61 -12.77 -7.10
CA ALA A 336 -13.64 -12.05 -6.39
C ALA A 336 -14.14 -10.84 -7.19
N ALA A 337 -15.38 -10.43 -6.94
CA ALA A 337 -15.96 -9.27 -7.59
C ALA A 337 -15.29 -7.98 -7.11
N VAL A 338 -15.21 -7.00 -8.01
CA VAL A 338 -14.93 -5.61 -7.67
C VAL A 338 -16.19 -4.78 -7.94
N SER A 339 -16.59 -3.97 -6.96
CA SER A 339 -17.71 -3.05 -7.12
C SER A 339 -17.21 -1.64 -7.35
N VAL A 340 -17.56 -1.04 -8.48
CA VAL A 340 -17.33 0.39 -8.71
C VAL A 340 -18.46 1.17 -8.07
N ILE A 341 -18.14 1.93 -7.03
CA ILE A 341 -19.13 2.70 -6.25
C ILE A 341 -18.59 4.10 -5.94
N GLU A 342 -19.52 5.03 -5.70
CA GLU A 342 -19.12 6.33 -5.17
C GLU A 342 -18.51 6.19 -3.77
N THR A 343 -17.48 7.01 -3.50
CA THR A 343 -16.94 7.08 -2.14
C THR A 343 -18.05 7.43 -1.14
N PRO A 344 -18.35 6.52 -0.19
CA PRO A 344 -19.35 6.75 0.85
C PRO A 344 -19.11 8.07 1.60
N PRO A 345 -20.16 8.77 2.06
CA PRO A 345 -20.02 10.08 2.73
C PRO A 345 -18.95 10.10 3.83
N PHE A 346 -18.98 9.08 4.70
CA PHE A 346 -18.04 8.98 5.83
C PHE A 346 -16.59 8.68 5.43
N LEU A 347 -16.32 8.34 4.16
CA LEU A 347 -14.96 8.14 3.64
C LEU A 347 -14.44 9.31 2.79
N ARG A 348 -15.29 10.30 2.46
CA ARG A 348 -14.93 11.39 1.55
C ARG A 348 -13.81 12.28 2.08
N SER A 349 -13.68 12.37 3.40
CA SER A 349 -12.57 13.08 4.04
C SER A 349 -11.23 12.35 3.90
N MET A 350 -11.25 11.04 3.62
CA MET A 350 -10.08 10.18 3.49
C MET A 350 -9.75 9.88 2.02
N ILE A 351 -10.76 9.72 1.17
CA ILE A 351 -10.64 9.35 -0.24
C ILE A 351 -11.18 10.50 -1.09
N ALA A 352 -10.29 11.37 -1.52
CA ALA A 352 -10.66 12.56 -2.31
C ALA A 352 -10.81 12.30 -3.81
N GLY A 353 -10.37 11.15 -4.31
CA GLY A 353 -10.28 10.83 -5.74
C GLY A 353 -10.80 9.45 -6.10
N ILE A 354 -10.09 8.81 -7.02
CA ILE A 354 -10.26 7.41 -7.39
C ILE A 354 -9.30 6.59 -6.55
N ALA A 355 -9.76 5.45 -6.03
CA ALA A 355 -8.92 4.54 -5.25
C ALA A 355 -9.50 3.12 -5.27
N TYR A 356 -8.62 2.13 -5.38
CA TYR A 356 -8.97 0.75 -5.14
C TYR A 356 -8.72 0.37 -3.67
N GLN A 357 -9.70 -0.29 -3.06
CA GLN A 357 -9.61 -0.84 -1.71
C GLN A 357 -9.70 -2.37 -1.78
N PRO A 358 -8.60 -3.08 -1.60
CA PRO A 358 -8.60 -4.54 -1.52
C PRO A 358 -9.23 -5.04 -0.22
N ALA A 359 -9.69 -6.29 -0.22
CA ALA A 359 -9.76 -7.07 1.00
C ALA A 359 -8.36 -7.43 1.49
N GLY A 360 -8.22 -7.71 2.78
CA GLY A 360 -6.96 -8.24 3.30
C GLY A 360 -6.63 -9.61 2.69
N PRO A 361 -5.38 -9.91 2.35
CA PRO A 361 -5.03 -11.19 1.72
C PRO A 361 -5.32 -12.41 2.61
N PHE A 362 -5.47 -12.22 3.93
CA PHE A 362 -5.86 -13.28 4.87
C PHE A 362 -7.36 -13.32 5.16
N ASP A 363 -8.16 -12.38 4.62
CA ASP A 363 -9.62 -12.43 4.75
C ASP A 363 -10.20 -13.59 3.94
N SER A 364 -11.27 -14.19 4.45
CA SER A 364 -12.01 -15.25 3.75
C SER A 364 -12.90 -14.71 2.62
N ILE A 365 -13.33 -13.46 2.73
CA ILE A 365 -14.16 -12.77 1.72
C ILE A 365 -13.27 -11.74 1.02
N GLN A 366 -13.01 -12.00 -0.25
CA GLN A 366 -12.04 -11.24 -1.05
C GLN A 366 -12.70 -10.17 -1.95
N HIS A 367 -13.83 -9.57 -1.53
CA HIS A 367 -14.50 -8.52 -2.29
C HIS A 367 -13.70 -7.22 -2.30
N GLY A 368 -13.47 -6.64 -3.49
CA GLY A 368 -12.78 -5.35 -3.66
C GLY A 368 -13.75 -4.20 -3.91
N TYR A 369 -13.38 -3.00 -3.48
CA TYR A 369 -14.12 -1.78 -3.79
C TYR A 369 -13.27 -0.84 -4.63
N PHE A 370 -13.86 -0.38 -5.72
CA PHE A 370 -13.27 0.63 -6.58
C PHE A 370 -14.06 1.94 -6.37
N TYR A 371 -13.50 2.82 -5.54
CA TYR A 371 -14.12 4.09 -5.22
C TYR A 371 -13.92 5.11 -6.32
N VAL A 372 -15.01 5.77 -6.71
CA VAL A 372 -14.97 6.90 -7.65
C VAL A 372 -15.46 8.16 -6.95
N ARG A 373 -15.00 9.31 -7.48
CA ARG A 373 -15.38 10.62 -6.94
C ARG A 373 -16.91 10.77 -6.95
N PRO A 374 -17.51 11.16 -5.82
CA PRO A 374 -18.95 11.35 -5.74
C PRO A 374 -19.47 12.37 -6.77
N ILE A 375 -20.61 12.06 -7.34
CA ILE A 375 -21.35 12.97 -8.20
C ILE A 375 -22.37 13.68 -7.27
N PRO A 376 -22.30 15.02 -7.10
CA PRO A 376 -23.26 15.74 -6.27
C PRO A 376 -24.72 15.49 -6.72
N ASP A 377 -25.61 15.27 -5.76
CA ASP A 377 -27.02 14.99 -6.06
C ASP A 377 -27.81 16.25 -6.48
N ASP A 378 -27.24 17.44 -6.18
CA ASP A 378 -27.79 18.76 -6.49
C ASP A 378 -27.26 19.37 -7.78
N LEU A 379 -26.55 18.60 -8.62
CA LEU A 379 -26.08 19.08 -9.92
C LEU A 379 -27.25 19.44 -10.83
N GLU A 380 -27.18 20.63 -11.43
CA GLU A 380 -28.09 21.00 -12.51
C GLU A 380 -27.98 20.01 -13.67
N ARG A 381 -29.08 19.77 -14.36
CA ARG A 381 -29.15 18.85 -15.51
C ARG A 381 -28.02 19.09 -16.52
N LYS A 382 -27.75 20.35 -16.87
CA LYS A 382 -26.68 20.72 -17.81
C LYS A 382 -25.28 20.30 -17.33
N GLN A 383 -25.01 20.40 -16.04
CA GLN A 383 -23.74 20.00 -15.44
C GLN A 383 -23.58 18.47 -15.44
N LEU A 384 -24.67 17.75 -15.12
CA LEU A 384 -24.68 16.29 -15.17
C LEU A 384 -24.50 15.79 -16.62
N GLU A 385 -25.12 16.44 -17.63
CA GLU A 385 -24.91 16.14 -19.05
C GLU A 385 -23.46 16.35 -19.48
N ALA A 386 -22.87 17.46 -19.08
CA ALA A 386 -21.45 17.76 -19.39
C ALA A 386 -20.53 16.66 -18.80
N ARG A 387 -20.84 16.20 -17.57
CA ARG A 387 -20.09 15.12 -16.93
C ARG A 387 -20.29 13.79 -17.65
N TYR A 388 -21.51 13.45 -18.03
CA TYR A 388 -21.84 12.26 -18.81
C TYR A 388 -21.06 12.25 -20.14
N ARG A 389 -21.09 13.35 -20.91
CA ARG A 389 -20.35 13.49 -22.17
C ARG A 389 -18.84 13.35 -21.95
N PHE A 390 -18.30 14.00 -20.93
CA PHE A 390 -16.88 13.94 -20.61
C PHE A 390 -16.44 12.50 -20.33
N ILE A 391 -17.18 11.76 -19.51
CA ILE A 391 -16.85 10.39 -19.12
C ILE A 391 -16.93 9.46 -20.32
N HIS A 392 -18.01 9.53 -21.11
CA HIS A 392 -18.19 8.68 -22.29
C HIS A 392 -17.20 8.98 -23.42
N ARG A 393 -16.79 10.25 -23.55
CA ARG A 393 -15.77 10.64 -24.52
C ARG A 393 -14.37 10.17 -24.09
N ARG A 394 -14.03 10.38 -22.84
CA ARG A 394 -12.72 10.02 -22.30
C ARG A 394 -12.59 8.52 -22.05
N GLY A 395 -13.71 7.87 -21.74
CA GLY A 395 -13.73 6.51 -21.23
C GLY A 395 -13.28 6.41 -19.76
N PHE A 396 -13.43 5.23 -19.21
CA PHE A 396 -13.01 4.90 -17.85
C PHE A 396 -11.93 3.82 -17.84
N LYS A 397 -11.60 3.24 -19.01
CA LYS A 397 -10.67 2.12 -19.18
C LYS A 397 -9.31 2.37 -18.52
N GLY A 398 -8.74 3.57 -18.66
CA GLY A 398 -7.45 3.89 -18.06
C GLY A 398 -7.44 3.73 -16.53
N SER A 399 -8.52 4.17 -15.86
CA SER A 399 -8.70 3.97 -14.41
C SER A 399 -8.94 2.50 -14.08
N VAL A 400 -9.73 1.77 -14.89
CA VAL A 400 -9.96 0.33 -14.72
C VAL A 400 -8.66 -0.45 -14.84
N VAL A 401 -7.83 -0.10 -15.82
CA VAL A 401 -6.53 -0.77 -16.06
C VAL A 401 -5.60 -0.64 -14.85
N HIS A 402 -5.57 0.53 -14.21
CA HIS A 402 -4.74 0.76 -13.02
C HIS A 402 -5.34 0.11 -11.76
N GLU A 403 -6.63 0.40 -11.48
CA GLU A 403 -7.25 0.08 -10.20
C GLU A 403 -7.89 -1.32 -10.16
N ALA A 404 -8.33 -1.85 -11.32
CA ALA A 404 -9.06 -3.10 -11.37
C ALA A 404 -8.35 -4.17 -12.20
N PHE A 405 -8.58 -4.21 -13.52
CA PHE A 405 -8.11 -5.25 -14.44
C PHE A 405 -7.24 -4.67 -15.56
N PRO A 406 -6.00 -5.21 -15.76
CA PRO A 406 -5.31 -6.22 -14.97
C PRO A 406 -4.57 -5.68 -13.73
N GLY A 407 -4.80 -4.42 -13.33
CA GLY A 407 -4.09 -3.69 -12.29
C GLY A 407 -4.25 -4.24 -10.87
N HIS A 408 -4.48 -3.32 -9.93
CA HIS A 408 -4.44 -3.62 -8.49
C HIS A 408 -5.38 -4.74 -8.05
N HIS A 409 -6.65 -4.74 -8.51
CA HIS A 409 -7.60 -5.76 -8.09
C HIS A 409 -7.13 -7.17 -8.45
N LEU A 410 -6.82 -7.42 -9.72
CA LEU A 410 -6.36 -8.74 -10.15
C LEU A 410 -5.08 -9.16 -9.42
N GLN A 411 -4.08 -8.28 -9.37
CA GLN A 411 -2.80 -8.56 -8.74
C GLN A 411 -2.93 -8.88 -7.25
N MET A 412 -3.71 -8.09 -6.49
CA MET A 412 -3.88 -8.30 -5.05
C MET A 412 -4.74 -9.53 -4.74
N GLN A 413 -5.73 -9.84 -5.59
CA GLN A 413 -6.51 -11.06 -5.48
C GLN A 413 -5.63 -12.30 -5.68
N LEU A 414 -4.78 -12.33 -6.71
CA LEU A 414 -3.84 -13.42 -6.95
C LEU A 414 -2.85 -13.56 -5.78
N ALA A 415 -2.34 -12.45 -5.25
CA ALA A 415 -1.49 -12.46 -4.05
C ALA A 415 -2.21 -13.04 -2.82
N GLY A 416 -3.51 -12.78 -2.67
CA GLY A 416 -4.36 -13.35 -1.63
C GLY A 416 -4.65 -14.85 -1.81
N MET A 417 -4.57 -15.37 -3.03
CA MET A 417 -4.73 -16.80 -3.32
C MET A 417 -3.47 -17.63 -3.04
N ASN A 418 -2.31 -16.99 -2.87
CA ASN A 418 -1.07 -17.71 -2.55
C ASN A 418 -1.19 -18.41 -1.18
N ASP A 419 -0.81 -19.69 -1.08
CA ASP A 419 -0.94 -20.49 0.14
C ASP A 419 0.15 -20.18 1.20
N ASP A 420 1.27 -19.56 0.79
CA ASP A 420 2.38 -19.28 1.69
C ASP A 420 2.11 -18.01 2.52
N PRO A 421 2.00 -18.09 3.86
CA PRO A 421 1.75 -16.94 4.71
C PRO A 421 2.88 -15.88 4.68
N VAL A 422 4.10 -16.27 4.34
CA VAL A 422 5.21 -15.32 4.15
C VAL A 422 4.96 -14.47 2.90
N ARG A 423 4.49 -15.08 1.81
CA ARG A 423 4.14 -14.40 0.56
C ARG A 423 2.91 -13.52 0.72
N LYS A 424 1.85 -14.03 1.31
CA LYS A 424 0.62 -13.28 1.62
C LYS A 424 0.86 -12.03 2.47
N TRP A 425 1.82 -12.09 3.38
CA TRP A 425 2.18 -10.94 4.23
C TRP A 425 2.92 -9.83 3.48
N GLN A 426 3.48 -10.12 2.31
CA GLN A 426 4.22 -9.10 1.57
C GLN A 426 3.28 -8.08 0.93
N TYR A 427 3.71 -6.83 0.97
CA TYR A 427 3.04 -5.69 0.35
C TYR A 427 4.12 -4.77 -0.24
N ASN A 428 4.84 -5.31 -1.23
CA ASN A 428 5.93 -4.54 -1.83
C ASN A 428 5.38 -3.52 -2.82
N ILE A 429 5.49 -2.25 -2.45
CA ILE A 429 4.89 -1.16 -3.22
C ILE A 429 5.48 -1.02 -4.64
N MET A 430 6.74 -1.43 -4.84
CA MET A 430 7.38 -1.41 -6.16
C MET A 430 6.77 -2.48 -7.10
N MET A 431 6.32 -3.61 -6.56
CA MET A 431 5.54 -4.59 -7.31
C MET A 431 4.13 -4.07 -7.59
N ILE A 432 3.45 -3.55 -6.58
CA ILE A 432 2.03 -3.15 -6.67
C ILE A 432 1.86 -1.98 -7.64
N GLU A 433 2.56 -0.88 -7.42
CA GLU A 433 2.44 0.31 -8.25
C GLU A 433 3.17 0.17 -9.60
N GLY A 434 4.28 -0.57 -9.60
CA GLY A 434 5.02 -0.87 -10.83
C GLY A 434 4.21 -1.70 -11.80
N TRP A 435 3.48 -2.71 -11.30
CA TRP A 435 2.55 -3.52 -12.09
C TRP A 435 1.42 -2.68 -12.68
N ALA A 436 0.72 -1.89 -11.86
CA ALA A 436 -0.38 -1.06 -12.34
C ALA A 436 0.08 -0.05 -13.42
N LEU A 437 1.23 0.60 -13.21
CA LEU A 437 1.80 1.51 -14.21
C LEU A 437 2.30 0.79 -15.48
N TYR A 438 2.80 -0.43 -15.35
CA TYR A 438 3.13 -1.27 -16.50
C TYR A 438 1.88 -1.61 -17.31
N CYS A 439 0.79 -1.94 -16.65
CA CYS A 439 -0.47 -2.25 -17.29
C CYS A 439 -1.04 -1.08 -18.12
N GLU A 440 -0.91 0.18 -17.64
CA GLU A 440 -1.38 1.36 -18.38
C GLU A 440 -0.78 1.43 -19.80
N GLU A 441 0.54 1.24 -19.93
CA GLU A 441 1.23 1.26 -21.22
C GLU A 441 1.00 -0.02 -22.01
N MET A 442 1.09 -1.17 -21.37
CA MET A 442 0.89 -2.46 -21.99
C MET A 442 -0.49 -2.56 -22.67
N MET A 443 -1.56 -2.18 -21.98
CA MET A 443 -2.93 -2.25 -22.51
C MET A 443 -3.17 -1.26 -23.65
N TYR A 444 -2.44 -0.15 -23.69
CA TYR A 444 -2.45 0.74 -24.84
C TYR A 444 -1.88 0.03 -26.07
N HIS A 445 -0.71 -0.57 -25.95
CA HIS A 445 -0.06 -1.28 -27.06
C HIS A 445 -0.82 -2.53 -27.56
N TYR A 446 -1.67 -3.11 -26.70
CA TYR A 446 -2.56 -4.21 -27.09
C TYR A 446 -3.90 -3.75 -27.70
N GLY A 447 -4.09 -2.44 -27.90
CA GLY A 447 -5.25 -1.88 -28.60
C GLY A 447 -6.54 -1.82 -27.79
N LEU A 448 -6.47 -1.84 -26.43
CA LEU A 448 -7.65 -1.75 -25.56
C LEU A 448 -8.50 -0.50 -25.87
N TYR A 449 -7.85 0.60 -26.18
CA TYR A 449 -8.51 1.90 -26.40
C TYR A 449 -9.03 2.12 -27.84
N GLY A 450 -8.91 1.10 -28.69
CA GLY A 450 -9.24 1.17 -30.11
C GLY A 450 -8.06 1.68 -30.94
N GLU A 451 -8.27 1.70 -32.28
CA GLU A 451 -7.28 2.24 -33.19
C GLU A 451 -7.18 3.76 -32.97
N GLU A 452 -6.00 4.22 -32.57
CA GLU A 452 -5.59 5.63 -32.52
C GLU A 452 -6.42 6.57 -31.62
N ASP A 453 -6.36 6.36 -30.28
CA ASP A 453 -6.71 7.46 -29.35
C ASP A 453 -5.45 8.23 -28.92
N PRO A 454 -5.08 9.31 -29.61
CA PRO A 454 -3.88 10.09 -29.29
C PRO A 454 -3.95 10.73 -27.90
N ALA A 455 -5.14 11.09 -27.43
CA ALA A 455 -5.30 11.68 -26.11
C ALA A 455 -4.98 10.68 -25.00
N GLN A 456 -5.29 9.39 -25.22
CA GLN A 456 -4.97 8.35 -24.26
C GLN A 456 -3.47 8.11 -24.17
N TRP A 457 -2.77 8.06 -25.31
CA TRP A 457 -1.31 7.90 -25.31
C TRP A 457 -0.61 9.10 -24.68
N LEU A 458 -1.06 10.31 -24.97
CA LEU A 458 -0.57 11.52 -24.30
C LEU A 458 -0.75 11.44 -22.79
N GLY A 459 -1.89 10.90 -22.33
CA GLY A 459 -2.14 10.63 -20.91
C GLY A 459 -1.14 9.65 -20.29
N VAL A 460 -0.82 8.56 -20.99
CA VAL A 460 0.19 7.57 -20.56
C VAL A 460 1.57 8.21 -20.47
N LEU A 461 1.99 8.96 -21.50
CA LEU A 461 3.28 9.66 -21.54
C LEU A 461 3.38 10.71 -20.41
N GLY A 462 2.32 11.50 -20.19
CA GLY A 462 2.23 12.45 -19.08
C GLY A 462 2.32 11.77 -17.71
N GLY A 463 1.68 10.61 -17.58
CA GLY A 463 1.78 9.75 -16.40
C GLY A 463 3.21 9.27 -16.14
N ILE A 464 3.91 8.80 -17.15
CA ILE A 464 5.33 8.36 -17.06
C ILE A 464 6.23 9.54 -16.68
N ARG A 465 6.07 10.69 -17.36
CA ARG A 465 6.81 11.94 -17.07
C ARG A 465 6.66 12.35 -15.60
N PHE A 466 5.43 12.35 -15.10
CA PHE A 466 5.15 12.69 -13.71
C PHE A 466 5.80 11.71 -12.73
N ARG A 467 5.76 10.39 -13.01
CA ARG A 467 6.38 9.38 -12.15
C ARG A 467 7.91 9.41 -12.21
N ALA A 468 8.50 9.83 -13.33
CA ALA A 468 9.95 10.07 -13.43
C ALA A 468 10.37 11.28 -12.56
N ALA A 469 9.61 12.37 -12.56
CA ALA A 469 9.83 13.49 -11.66
C ALA A 469 9.75 13.08 -10.18
N ARG A 470 8.84 12.16 -9.83
CA ARG A 470 8.71 11.62 -8.47
C ARG A 470 9.99 10.89 -7.98
N ILE A 471 10.73 10.20 -8.85
CA ILE A 471 12.00 9.56 -8.46
C ILE A 471 12.99 10.61 -7.97
N ILE A 472 13.13 11.71 -8.71
CA ILE A 472 14.04 12.81 -8.39
C ILE A 472 13.60 13.50 -7.09
N ALA A 473 12.30 13.76 -6.95
CA ALA A 473 11.72 14.35 -5.74
C ALA A 473 11.96 13.50 -4.51
N ASP A 474 11.67 12.18 -4.56
CA ASP A 474 11.83 11.25 -3.45
C ASP A 474 13.28 11.20 -2.96
N VAL A 475 14.23 11.01 -3.89
CA VAL A 475 15.66 10.97 -3.54
C VAL A 475 16.11 12.29 -2.92
N LYS A 476 15.82 13.44 -3.56
CA LYS A 476 16.31 14.74 -3.08
C LYS A 476 15.67 15.16 -1.77
N LEU A 477 14.37 14.90 -1.56
CA LEU A 477 13.70 15.15 -0.29
C LEU A 477 14.33 14.34 0.84
N HIS A 478 14.45 13.03 0.67
CA HIS A 478 14.83 12.14 1.76
C HIS A 478 16.34 12.01 1.98
N THR A 479 17.16 12.47 1.04
CA THR A 479 18.60 12.66 1.26
C THR A 479 18.94 14.07 1.79
N GLY A 480 17.93 14.96 1.93
CA GLY A 480 18.08 16.31 2.48
C GLY A 480 18.63 17.34 1.48
N GLN A 481 18.56 17.04 0.18
CA GLN A 481 18.98 17.94 -0.90
C GLN A 481 17.90 18.97 -1.27
N PHE A 482 16.61 18.66 -0.97
CA PHE A 482 15.48 19.56 -1.13
C PHE A 482 14.78 19.78 0.21
N THR A 483 14.41 21.02 0.47
CA THR A 483 13.30 21.35 1.36
C THR A 483 11.97 21.03 0.67
N TYR A 484 10.87 21.10 1.42
CA TYR A 484 9.53 20.96 0.86
C TYR A 484 9.26 22.00 -0.23
N ASP A 485 9.55 23.30 0.04
CA ASP A 485 9.27 24.40 -0.88
C ASP A 485 10.12 24.32 -2.15
N GLU A 486 11.40 23.95 -2.03
CA GLU A 486 12.28 23.71 -3.20
C GLU A 486 11.78 22.57 -4.06
N CYS A 487 11.26 21.50 -3.46
CA CYS A 487 10.69 20.38 -4.22
C CYS A 487 9.40 20.79 -4.94
N VAL A 488 8.49 21.51 -4.26
CA VAL A 488 7.26 22.06 -4.88
C VAL A 488 7.61 22.94 -6.06
N LYS A 489 8.53 23.90 -5.88
CA LYS A 489 8.98 24.78 -6.93
C LYS A 489 9.53 23.99 -8.12
N TRP A 490 10.48 23.10 -7.85
CA TRP A 490 11.11 22.29 -8.89
C TRP A 490 10.08 21.44 -9.67
N MET A 491 9.17 20.73 -9.00
CA MET A 491 8.16 19.90 -9.67
C MET A 491 7.19 20.74 -10.51
N THR A 492 6.79 21.91 -9.99
CA THR A 492 5.90 22.83 -10.70
C THR A 492 6.54 23.33 -12.00
N GLU A 493 7.82 23.72 -11.96
CA GLU A 493 8.58 24.19 -13.12
C GLU A 493 8.87 23.03 -14.10
N ALA A 494 9.37 21.89 -13.61
CA ALA A 494 9.75 20.74 -14.43
C ALA A 494 8.56 20.10 -15.18
N LEU A 495 7.35 20.23 -14.65
CA LEU A 495 6.13 19.66 -15.22
C LEU A 495 5.24 20.71 -15.94
N ASP A 496 5.72 21.95 -16.09
CA ASP A 496 5.00 23.07 -16.72
C ASP A 496 3.62 23.35 -16.09
N ILE A 497 3.50 23.22 -14.78
CA ILE A 497 2.22 23.42 -14.08
C ILE A 497 1.97 24.92 -13.91
N THR A 498 1.04 25.46 -14.70
CA THR A 498 0.70 26.90 -14.69
C THR A 498 -0.56 27.22 -13.89
N SER A 499 -1.54 26.30 -13.86
CA SER A 499 -2.82 26.52 -13.18
C SER A 499 -2.67 26.49 -11.64
N GLU A 500 -3.44 27.32 -10.94
CA GLU A 500 -3.43 27.35 -9.47
C GLU A 500 -3.88 26.02 -8.87
N SER A 501 -4.88 25.35 -9.46
CA SER A 501 -5.30 24.01 -9.03
C SER A 501 -4.20 22.95 -9.19
N GLY A 502 -3.42 23.04 -10.26
CA GLY A 502 -2.27 22.17 -10.48
C GLY A 502 -1.17 22.43 -9.46
N LYS A 503 -0.87 23.70 -9.15
CA LYS A 503 0.12 24.05 -8.10
C LYS A 503 -0.31 23.55 -6.72
N GLU A 504 -1.59 23.67 -6.36
CA GLU A 504 -2.11 23.11 -5.11
C GLU A 504 -2.05 21.57 -5.07
N TYR A 505 -2.30 20.92 -6.21
CA TYR A 505 -2.09 19.48 -6.35
C TYR A 505 -0.61 19.10 -6.09
N ILE A 506 0.35 19.80 -6.69
CA ILE A 506 1.79 19.55 -6.45
C ILE A 506 2.16 19.76 -4.99
N LYS A 507 1.66 20.82 -4.34
CA LYS A 507 1.88 21.05 -2.90
C LYS A 507 1.37 19.88 -2.06
N THR A 508 0.18 19.38 -2.35
CA THR A 508 -0.43 18.24 -1.65
C THR A 508 0.39 16.97 -1.85
N GLU A 509 0.80 16.70 -3.09
CA GLU A 509 1.62 15.54 -3.42
C GLU A 509 2.99 15.59 -2.73
N VAL A 510 3.71 16.70 -2.83
CA VAL A 510 5.03 16.83 -2.18
C VAL A 510 4.92 16.72 -0.65
N ARG A 511 3.82 17.24 -0.04
CA ARG A 511 3.55 17.04 1.39
C ARG A 511 3.44 15.55 1.72
N ARG A 512 2.70 14.78 0.93
CA ARG A 512 2.56 13.33 1.06
C ARG A 512 3.93 12.63 0.91
N TYR A 513 4.77 13.08 -0.04
CA TYR A 513 6.10 12.51 -0.25
C TYR A 513 6.98 12.62 0.99
N THR A 514 6.91 13.71 1.74
CA THR A 514 7.72 13.88 2.96
C THR A 514 7.45 12.80 4.03
N THR A 515 6.28 12.15 4.01
CA THR A 515 5.88 11.14 5.00
C THR A 515 6.17 9.71 4.57
N SER A 516 6.48 9.47 3.28
CA SER A 516 6.59 8.13 2.68
C SER A 516 7.86 7.95 1.82
N PRO A 517 9.06 7.91 2.44
CA PRO A 517 10.33 7.73 1.73
C PRO A 517 10.37 6.43 0.94
N THR A 518 10.92 6.48 -0.27
CA THR A 518 11.04 5.37 -1.24
C THR A 518 9.72 4.88 -1.85
N TYR A 519 8.60 5.52 -1.49
CA TYR A 519 7.31 5.20 -2.11
C TYR A 519 7.21 5.79 -3.52
N GLN A 520 7.65 7.05 -3.70
CA GLN A 520 7.40 7.79 -4.95
C GLN A 520 8.20 7.22 -6.13
N MET A 521 9.39 6.70 -5.88
CA MET A 521 10.22 6.06 -6.90
C MET A 521 9.66 4.70 -7.35
N SER A 522 8.81 4.07 -6.54
CA SER A 522 8.39 2.67 -6.73
C SER A 522 7.60 2.43 -8.01
N TYR A 523 6.80 3.38 -8.45
CA TYR A 523 5.97 3.30 -9.65
C TYR A 523 6.79 3.01 -10.91
N LEU A 524 7.62 3.97 -11.30
CA LEU A 524 8.38 3.85 -12.56
C LEU A 524 9.56 2.89 -12.44
N MET A 525 10.16 2.77 -11.25
CA MET A 525 11.21 1.78 -11.03
C MET A 525 10.66 0.35 -11.06
N GLY A 526 9.48 0.12 -10.49
CA GLY A 526 8.81 -1.18 -10.56
C GLY A 526 8.44 -1.58 -11.98
N LYS A 527 7.81 -0.65 -12.73
CA LYS A 527 7.53 -0.85 -14.16
C LYS A 527 8.82 -1.18 -14.93
N ARG A 528 9.89 -0.41 -14.71
CA ARG A 528 11.18 -0.63 -15.37
C ARG A 528 11.73 -2.04 -15.10
N GLU A 529 11.69 -2.51 -13.86
CA GLU A 529 12.15 -3.86 -13.51
C GLU A 529 11.27 -4.96 -14.14
N ILE A 530 9.94 -4.75 -14.21
CA ILE A 530 9.01 -5.67 -14.90
C ILE A 530 9.33 -5.72 -16.41
N MET A 531 9.54 -4.57 -17.04
CA MET A 531 9.89 -4.51 -18.48
C MET A 531 11.22 -5.20 -18.78
N HIS A 532 12.24 -5.04 -17.93
CA HIS A 532 13.50 -5.77 -18.08
C HIS A 532 13.32 -7.28 -17.94
N LEU A 533 12.51 -7.74 -16.98
CA LEU A 533 12.17 -9.16 -16.84
C LEU A 533 11.48 -9.68 -18.10
N LEU A 534 10.52 -8.92 -18.63
CA LEU A 534 9.78 -9.25 -19.85
C LEU A 534 10.72 -9.39 -21.05
N GLU A 535 11.62 -8.44 -21.25
CA GLU A 535 12.62 -8.49 -22.34
C GLU A 535 13.49 -9.74 -22.22
N LYS A 536 14.00 -10.05 -21.04
CA LYS A 536 14.83 -11.23 -20.81
C LYS A 536 14.06 -12.54 -20.93
N ALA A 537 12.79 -12.56 -20.59
CA ALA A 537 11.92 -13.71 -20.83
C ALA A 537 11.71 -13.93 -22.34
N LYS A 538 11.45 -12.87 -23.11
CA LYS A 538 11.37 -12.93 -24.58
C LYS A 538 12.67 -13.42 -25.21
N GLU A 539 13.83 -12.92 -24.76
CA GLU A 539 15.14 -13.37 -25.25
C GLU A 539 15.38 -14.86 -24.97
N ARG A 540 14.98 -15.35 -23.78
CA ARG A 540 15.16 -16.76 -23.39
C ARG A 540 14.25 -17.70 -24.20
N ASP A 541 12.98 -17.34 -24.34
CA ASP A 541 11.93 -18.24 -24.85
C ASP A 541 11.73 -18.13 -26.38
N GLY A 542 12.21 -17.04 -27.00
CA GLY A 542 12.14 -16.85 -28.46
C GLY A 542 10.72 -17.02 -29.00
N ASP A 543 10.56 -17.89 -30.03
CA ASP A 543 9.27 -18.17 -30.66
C ASP A 543 8.28 -18.89 -29.71
N ASN A 544 8.72 -19.43 -28.57
CA ASN A 544 7.86 -20.06 -27.57
C ASN A 544 7.40 -19.10 -26.47
N PHE A 545 7.75 -17.82 -26.55
CA PHE A 545 7.36 -16.83 -25.56
C PHE A 545 5.83 -16.66 -25.52
N SER A 546 5.26 -16.68 -24.30
CA SER A 546 3.86 -16.35 -24.05
C SER A 546 3.76 -15.22 -23.02
N LEU A 547 3.11 -14.12 -23.41
CA LEU A 547 2.88 -13.00 -22.51
C LEU A 547 2.03 -13.41 -21.30
N GLN A 548 0.97 -14.20 -21.54
CA GLN A 548 0.11 -14.72 -20.49
C GLN A 548 0.91 -15.53 -19.46
N GLN A 549 1.73 -16.48 -19.91
CA GLN A 549 2.56 -17.28 -19.01
C GLN A 549 3.58 -16.44 -18.23
N PHE A 550 4.12 -15.39 -18.86
CA PHE A 550 5.01 -14.45 -18.17
C PHE A 550 4.27 -13.71 -17.04
N HIS A 551 3.09 -13.17 -17.33
CA HIS A 551 2.30 -12.42 -16.32
C HIS A 551 1.81 -13.34 -15.20
N ASP A 552 1.33 -14.54 -15.55
CA ASP A 552 0.88 -15.53 -14.58
C ASP A 552 2.01 -15.90 -13.62
N ALA A 553 3.21 -16.20 -14.16
CA ALA A 553 4.39 -16.51 -13.33
C ALA A 553 4.85 -15.31 -12.47
N LEU A 554 4.69 -14.08 -12.96
CA LEU A 554 5.05 -12.87 -12.22
C LEU A 554 4.12 -12.65 -11.02
N LEU A 555 2.82 -12.87 -11.18
CA LEU A 555 1.81 -12.57 -10.15
C LEU A 555 1.55 -13.74 -9.17
N ASP A 556 1.87 -14.98 -9.55
CA ASP A 556 1.69 -16.18 -8.70
C ASP A 556 2.50 -16.10 -7.39
N GLU A 557 3.61 -15.38 -7.42
CA GLU A 557 4.51 -15.23 -6.27
C GLU A 557 4.04 -14.18 -5.23
N GLY A 558 2.92 -13.51 -5.50
CA GLY A 558 2.35 -12.48 -4.63
C GLY A 558 3.04 -11.11 -4.76
N SER A 559 2.74 -10.19 -3.84
CA SER A 559 3.27 -8.83 -3.87
C SER A 559 4.69 -8.74 -3.29
N ILE A 560 5.63 -9.52 -3.83
CA ILE A 560 7.04 -9.52 -3.41
C ILE A 560 7.88 -8.53 -4.23
N PRO A 561 9.09 -8.14 -3.77
CA PRO A 561 9.98 -7.29 -4.58
C PRO A 561 10.25 -7.86 -5.97
N VAL A 562 9.98 -7.08 -7.02
CA VAL A 562 10.18 -7.48 -8.44
C VAL A 562 11.61 -7.99 -8.67
N THR A 563 12.59 -7.41 -7.99
CA THR A 563 13.99 -7.82 -8.07
C THR A 563 14.26 -9.27 -7.63
N LEU A 564 13.38 -9.88 -6.87
CA LEU A 564 13.47 -11.30 -6.49
C LEU A 564 12.93 -12.23 -7.59
N MET A 565 12.12 -11.71 -8.50
CA MET A 565 11.54 -12.48 -9.61
C MET A 565 12.61 -12.97 -10.59
N TRP A 566 13.74 -12.23 -10.76
CA TRP A 566 14.86 -12.69 -11.56
C TRP A 566 15.29 -14.13 -11.22
N LYS A 567 15.39 -14.42 -9.92
CA LYS A 567 15.78 -15.76 -9.45
C LYS A 567 14.67 -16.79 -9.60
N LEU A 568 13.43 -16.38 -9.35
CA LEU A 568 12.26 -17.28 -9.42
C LEU A 568 11.97 -17.70 -10.86
N MET A 569 12.07 -16.76 -11.78
CA MET A 569 11.85 -17.02 -13.22
C MET A 569 13.09 -17.61 -13.94
N GLY A 570 14.18 -17.87 -13.21
CA GLY A 570 15.42 -18.40 -13.79
C GLY A 570 16.10 -17.45 -14.78
N LEU A 571 15.90 -16.13 -14.59
CA LEU A 571 16.46 -15.08 -15.42
C LEU A 571 17.67 -14.42 -14.74
N SER A 572 18.51 -13.74 -15.54
CA SER A 572 19.64 -12.95 -15.06
C SER A 572 19.53 -11.49 -15.51
N PRO A 573 19.77 -10.52 -14.63
CA PRO A 573 19.74 -9.10 -15.00
C PRO A 573 20.93 -8.66 -15.89
N LYS A 574 21.86 -9.57 -16.21
CA LYS A 574 23.05 -9.31 -17.04
C LYS A 574 22.82 -9.67 -18.49
#